data_50f69a41c8e88338c25ef8e8ea0e2de2
#
_entry.id   50f69a41c8e88338c25ef8e8ea0e2de2
#
_cell.length_a   1.000
_cell.length_b   1.000
_cell.length_c   1.000
_cell.angle_alpha   90.00
_cell.angle_beta   90.00
_cell.angle_gamma   90.00
#
_symmetry.space_group_name_H-M   'P 1'
#
loop_
_entity.id
_entity.type
_entity.pdbx_description
1 polymer ?
#
loop_
_entity_poly.entity_id
_entity_poly.type
_entity_poly.pdbx_seq_one_letter_code
_entity_poly.pdbx_strand_id
1 'polypeptide(L)'
;MKHLLITLMVLVLSRTATGQDITFDFVKVPRESGFKMDDYFIWCGSIIKVDTVYHLFASRWKKSGSFPEGYRQNSEIVRATSKSPVGPFRFEEIVIGERDSSFWDSNMAHNPTIHKIGDEYVLFYIGSDFTTYLNNSKNLLRRIGFATAKSIAGPWKRSDEPIIKTESNNPAVLIDGRKIKLVFRDESLRVFLAEADDYKGPYKITNDNLWPECELEDFYIFKKNNQTHIICEDNVGGVCGHERWGVHIFSVDGVSNWKKYDPVVVYNHDIIFEDNTVLHCNRRERPQLLIINGEITHIITAVYDGKDTWCQPVELKHTIKIN
;
A
#
# COMPACT_ATOMS: atom_id res chain seq x y z
N MET A 1 1.86 -9.77 -75.37
CA MET A 1 2.32 -8.83 -74.33
C MET A 1 1.62 -9.24 -73.02
N LYS A 2 2.38 -9.86 -72.09
CA LYS A 2 1.91 -10.29 -70.81
C LYS A 2 2.21 -9.20 -69.78
N HIS A 3 1.20 -8.57 -69.19
CA HIS A 3 1.37 -7.60 -68.12
C HIS A 3 1.59 -8.33 -66.78
N LEU A 4 2.77 -8.13 -66.22
CA LEU A 4 3.13 -8.62 -64.87
C LEU A 4 2.66 -7.58 -63.84
N LEU A 5 1.64 -7.89 -63.06
CA LEU A 5 1.21 -7.10 -61.92
C LEU A 5 2.17 -7.42 -60.74
N ILE A 6 2.96 -6.47 -60.34
CA ILE A 6 3.76 -6.53 -59.10
C ILE A 6 2.91 -5.95 -57.97
N THR A 7 2.41 -6.83 -57.12
CA THR A 7 1.72 -6.40 -55.86
C THR A 7 2.77 -6.05 -54.81
N LEU A 8 2.87 -4.76 -54.53
CA LEU A 8 3.74 -4.24 -53.45
C LEU A 8 3.07 -4.50 -52.08
N MET A 9 3.57 -5.49 -51.34
CA MET A 9 3.14 -5.77 -50.00
C MET A 9 3.82 -4.78 -49.05
N VAL A 10 3.08 -3.75 -48.61
CA VAL A 10 3.55 -2.82 -47.60
C VAL A 10 3.46 -3.50 -46.21
N LEU A 11 4.61 -3.94 -45.71
CA LEU A 11 4.74 -4.40 -44.33
C LEU A 11 4.61 -3.17 -43.40
N VAL A 12 3.47 -2.97 -42.83
CA VAL A 12 3.29 -2.01 -41.71
C VAL A 12 3.92 -2.64 -40.47
N LEU A 13 5.18 -2.34 -40.22
CA LEU A 13 5.84 -2.57 -38.96
C LEU A 13 5.15 -1.64 -37.93
N SER A 14 4.17 -2.16 -37.21
CA SER A 14 3.68 -1.54 -36.00
C SER A 14 4.86 -1.51 -35.01
N ARG A 15 5.52 -0.35 -34.89
CA ARG A 15 6.37 -0.07 -33.74
C ARG A 15 5.46 -0.13 -32.54
N THR A 16 5.47 -1.21 -31.79
CA THR A 16 5.01 -1.24 -30.41
C THR A 16 5.83 -0.17 -29.69
N ALA A 17 5.17 0.89 -29.28
CA ALA A 17 5.78 1.85 -28.37
C ALA A 17 6.25 1.03 -27.17
N THR A 18 7.55 0.87 -27.01
CA THR A 18 8.18 0.30 -25.85
C THR A 18 7.88 1.27 -24.70
N GLY A 19 6.77 1.04 -24.01
CA GLY A 19 6.51 1.69 -22.73
C GLY A 19 7.74 1.41 -21.86
N GLN A 20 8.25 2.45 -21.22
CA GLN A 20 9.37 2.32 -20.29
C GLN A 20 9.00 1.24 -19.28
N ASP A 21 9.77 0.15 -19.24
CA ASP A 21 9.52 -0.97 -18.34
C ASP A 21 9.50 -0.47 -16.89
N ILE A 22 8.61 -1.01 -16.08
CA ILE A 22 8.54 -0.69 -14.66
C ILE A 22 9.58 -1.55 -13.96
N THR A 23 10.67 -0.91 -13.53
CA THR A 23 11.73 -1.56 -12.74
C THR A 23 11.91 -0.84 -11.40
N PHE A 24 12.09 -1.61 -10.35
CA PHE A 24 12.31 -1.10 -9.00
C PHE A 24 13.77 -1.31 -8.60
N ASP A 25 14.62 -0.39 -9.03
CA ASP A 25 16.02 -0.30 -8.60
C ASP A 25 16.16 0.77 -7.54
N PHE A 26 16.87 0.46 -6.44
CA PHE A 26 16.93 1.31 -5.26
C PHE A 26 18.28 1.98 -5.06
N VAL A 27 18.23 3.21 -4.54
CA VAL A 27 19.38 3.92 -4.01
C VAL A 27 19.68 3.38 -2.61
N LYS A 28 20.95 3.44 -2.18
CA LYS A 28 21.35 3.16 -0.80
C LYS A 28 20.76 4.20 0.15
N VAL A 29 20.37 3.77 1.34
CA VAL A 29 19.71 4.66 2.30
C VAL A 29 20.63 5.12 3.42
N PRO A 30 20.46 6.36 3.93
CA PRO A 30 21.15 6.81 5.15
C PRO A 30 20.75 5.94 6.37
N ARG A 31 21.68 5.71 7.30
CA ARG A 31 21.41 4.94 8.52
C ARG A 31 20.29 5.52 9.37
N GLU A 32 20.20 6.85 9.45
CA GLU A 32 19.20 7.54 10.25
C GLU A 32 17.88 7.79 9.50
N SER A 33 17.70 7.14 8.34
CA SER A 33 16.47 7.27 7.56
C SER A 33 15.29 6.55 8.19
N GLY A 34 14.08 6.86 7.68
CA GLY A 34 12.84 6.22 8.10
C GLY A 34 12.18 6.86 9.32
N PHE A 35 11.18 6.13 9.86
CA PHE A 35 10.45 6.52 11.06
C PHE A 35 10.42 5.37 12.07
N LYS A 36 10.98 5.57 13.24
CA LYS A 36 10.99 4.64 14.38
C LYS A 36 10.71 5.37 15.68
N MET A 37 10.28 4.64 16.69
CA MET A 37 10.07 5.11 18.07
C MET A 37 10.58 4.05 19.05
N ASP A 38 11.26 4.47 20.12
CA ASP A 38 11.91 3.54 21.05
C ASP A 38 10.92 2.64 21.81
N ASP A 39 9.78 3.20 22.23
CA ASP A 39 8.76 2.50 23.05
C ASP A 39 7.64 1.85 22.23
N TYR A 40 7.68 1.98 20.90
CA TYR A 40 6.60 1.52 20.02
C TYR A 40 7.14 0.67 18.87
N PHE A 41 6.38 -0.34 18.51
CA PHE A 41 6.45 -0.93 17.19
C PHE A 41 5.79 0.03 16.19
N ILE A 42 6.47 0.30 15.07
CA ILE A 42 6.00 1.15 13.97
C ILE A 42 5.82 0.29 12.73
N TRP A 43 4.66 0.41 12.06
CA TRP A 43 4.34 -0.44 10.91
C TRP A 43 3.49 0.31 9.87
N CYS A 44 3.43 -0.19 8.62
CA CYS A 44 2.49 0.24 7.58
C CYS A 44 2.55 1.74 7.23
N GLY A 45 3.74 2.27 6.91
CA GLY A 45 3.91 3.69 6.59
C GLY A 45 3.39 4.09 5.21
N SER A 46 2.56 5.13 5.13
CA SER A 46 2.10 5.77 3.88
C SER A 46 2.49 7.25 3.88
N ILE A 47 3.14 7.73 2.81
CA ILE A 47 3.68 9.09 2.73
C ILE A 47 2.95 9.92 1.68
N ILE A 48 2.66 11.17 2.04
CA ILE A 48 2.20 12.21 1.12
C ILE A 48 3.06 13.47 1.28
N LYS A 49 3.39 14.12 0.15
CA LYS A 49 4.07 15.42 0.15
C LYS A 49 3.03 16.54 0.12
N VAL A 50 3.14 17.46 1.04
CA VAL A 50 2.34 18.71 1.06
C VAL A 50 3.31 19.87 1.12
N ASP A 51 3.28 20.75 0.14
CA ASP A 51 4.23 21.83 -0.06
C ASP A 51 5.69 21.32 -0.05
N THR A 52 6.46 21.66 0.96
CA THR A 52 7.87 21.27 1.13
C THR A 52 8.08 20.20 2.18
N VAL A 53 6.99 19.66 2.77
CA VAL A 53 7.04 18.72 3.89
C VAL A 53 6.48 17.36 3.47
N TYR A 54 7.14 16.30 3.90
CA TYR A 54 6.67 14.93 3.75
C TYR A 54 5.96 14.52 5.05
N HIS A 55 4.73 14.05 4.92
CA HIS A 55 3.89 13.58 6.02
C HIS A 55 3.74 12.07 5.91
N LEU A 56 4.21 11.36 6.90
CA LEU A 56 4.12 9.90 7.00
C LEU A 56 3.03 9.55 8.01
N PHE A 57 2.09 8.72 7.60
CA PHE A 57 1.06 8.12 8.45
C PHE A 57 1.43 6.67 8.67
N ALA A 58 1.52 6.24 9.92
CA ALA A 58 1.93 4.88 10.28
C ALA A 58 1.11 4.35 11.45
N SER A 59 0.97 3.05 11.50
CA SER A 59 0.45 2.35 12.66
C SER A 59 1.52 2.27 13.75
N ARG A 60 1.12 2.40 15.02
CA ARG A 60 1.99 2.08 16.15
C ARG A 60 1.24 1.37 17.27
N TRP A 61 1.94 0.55 18.03
CA TRP A 61 1.48 -0.02 19.29
C TRP A 61 2.67 -0.22 20.24
N LYS A 62 2.39 -0.27 21.54
CA LYS A 62 3.45 -0.33 22.56
C LYS A 62 4.27 -1.62 22.46
N LYS A 63 5.58 -1.52 22.66
CA LYS A 63 6.51 -2.68 22.74
C LYS A 63 6.28 -3.57 23.96
N SER A 64 5.46 -3.14 24.94
CA SER A 64 4.98 -4.01 26.00
C SER A 64 4.01 -5.10 25.50
N GLY A 65 3.43 -4.95 24.30
CA GLY A 65 2.73 -6.00 23.57
C GLY A 65 3.67 -6.86 22.74
N SER A 66 3.14 -7.93 22.15
CA SER A 66 3.91 -8.80 21.25
C SER A 66 4.02 -8.21 19.83
N PHE A 67 5.07 -8.61 19.10
CA PHE A 67 5.15 -8.42 17.66
C PHE A 67 5.00 -9.78 16.95
N PRO A 68 4.16 -9.87 15.91
CA PRO A 68 3.30 -8.80 15.37
C PRO A 68 1.95 -8.65 16.08
N GLU A 69 1.46 -9.62 16.81
CA GLU A 69 0.05 -9.76 17.25
C GLU A 69 -0.48 -8.62 18.12
N GLY A 70 0.40 -7.87 18.79
CA GLY A 70 0.02 -6.76 19.65
C GLY A 70 -0.75 -5.63 18.94
N TYR A 71 -0.63 -5.52 17.61
CA TYR A 71 -1.39 -4.52 16.85
C TYR A 71 -2.91 -4.71 16.94
N ARG A 72 -3.37 -5.93 17.19
CA ARG A 72 -4.79 -6.27 17.34
C ARG A 72 -5.43 -5.64 18.58
N GLN A 73 -4.57 -5.11 19.47
CA GLN A 73 -4.98 -4.43 20.68
C GLN A 73 -4.34 -3.04 20.74
N ASN A 74 -5.17 -2.00 20.74
CA ASN A 74 -4.72 -0.61 20.91
C ASN A 74 -3.71 -0.10 19.88
N SER A 75 -3.68 -0.64 18.64
CA SER A 75 -2.96 0.00 17.56
C SER A 75 -3.64 1.31 17.22
N GLU A 76 -2.83 2.35 17.03
CA GLU A 76 -3.27 3.69 16.66
C GLU A 76 -2.49 4.18 15.43
N ILE A 77 -3.05 5.15 14.72
CA ILE A 77 -2.38 5.77 13.57
C ILE A 77 -1.82 7.12 13.99
N VAL A 78 -0.55 7.32 13.70
CA VAL A 78 0.19 8.55 13.98
C VAL A 78 0.61 9.25 12.70
N ARG A 79 0.87 10.55 12.81
CA ARG A 79 1.51 11.36 11.78
C ARG A 79 2.91 11.75 12.26
N ALA A 80 3.87 11.62 11.33
CA ALA A 80 5.23 12.09 11.49
C ALA A 80 5.60 12.94 10.27
N THR A 81 6.59 13.85 10.42
CA THR A 81 7.01 14.74 9.36
C THR A 81 8.52 14.73 9.11
N SER A 82 8.90 15.05 7.88
CA SER A 82 10.29 15.28 7.49
C SER A 82 10.37 16.27 6.34
N LYS A 83 11.52 16.95 6.21
CA LYS A 83 11.86 17.75 5.02
C LYS A 83 12.49 16.88 3.91
N SER A 84 12.89 15.65 4.24
CA SER A 84 13.43 14.66 3.31
C SER A 84 12.44 13.52 3.07
N PRO A 85 12.26 13.02 1.85
CA PRO A 85 11.36 11.90 1.57
C PRO A 85 11.80 10.58 2.23
N VAL A 86 13.08 10.44 2.53
CA VAL A 86 13.63 9.26 3.22
C VAL A 86 13.71 9.43 4.75
N GLY A 87 13.38 10.60 5.27
CA GLY A 87 13.49 10.89 6.71
C GLY A 87 14.84 11.49 7.11
N PRO A 88 15.20 11.47 8.41
CA PRO A 88 14.41 10.91 9.49
C PRO A 88 13.08 11.64 9.70
N PHE A 89 12.02 10.87 9.97
CA PHE A 89 10.72 11.44 10.31
C PHE A 89 10.62 11.66 11.83
N ARG A 90 9.93 12.74 12.21
CA ARG A 90 9.65 13.07 13.61
C ARG A 90 8.17 12.97 13.90
N PHE A 91 7.82 12.32 15.00
CA PHE A 91 6.45 12.23 15.49
C PHE A 91 5.85 13.60 15.73
N GLU A 92 4.62 13.80 15.26
CA GLU A 92 3.82 15.01 15.45
C GLU A 92 2.62 14.78 16.34
N GLU A 93 1.77 13.81 15.97
CA GLU A 93 0.49 13.61 16.64
C GLU A 93 -0.10 12.20 16.45
N ILE A 94 -1.04 11.84 17.29
CA ILE A 94 -1.95 10.72 17.10
C ILE A 94 -3.11 11.23 16.23
N VAL A 95 -3.30 10.59 15.07
CA VAL A 95 -4.37 10.93 14.11
C VAL A 95 -5.63 10.13 14.39
N ILE A 96 -5.47 8.83 14.57
CA ILE A 96 -6.55 7.88 14.89
C ILE A 96 -6.12 7.12 16.15
N GLY A 97 -6.64 7.53 17.28
CA GLY A 97 -6.42 6.89 18.57
C GLY A 97 -7.72 6.28 19.11
N GLU A 98 -7.76 6.04 20.39
CA GLU A 98 -8.93 5.54 21.10
C GLU A 98 -10.17 6.44 20.90
N ARG A 99 -11.36 5.84 20.83
CA ARG A 99 -12.64 6.54 20.88
C ARG A 99 -13.69 5.68 21.60
N ASP A 100 -14.88 6.23 21.75
CA ASP A 100 -15.99 5.56 22.43
C ASP A 100 -16.23 4.14 21.91
N SER A 101 -16.49 3.21 22.82
CA SER A 101 -16.62 1.77 22.52
C SER A 101 -17.80 1.40 21.61
N SER A 102 -18.74 2.32 21.41
CA SER A 102 -19.86 2.12 20.48
C SER A 102 -19.47 2.17 19.01
N PHE A 103 -18.28 2.68 18.69
CA PHE A 103 -17.82 2.77 17.29
C PHE A 103 -17.09 1.53 16.82
N TRP A 104 -17.18 1.26 15.52
CA TRP A 104 -16.64 0.09 14.84
C TRP A 104 -15.10 -0.04 14.90
N ASP A 105 -14.38 1.04 15.15
CA ASP A 105 -12.91 1.12 15.22
C ASP A 105 -12.41 1.60 16.60
N SER A 106 -13.18 1.31 17.65
CA SER A 106 -12.87 1.75 19.00
C SER A 106 -11.67 1.04 19.63
N ASN A 107 -11.40 -0.22 19.23
CA ASN A 107 -10.31 -1.03 19.79
C ASN A 107 -8.97 -0.77 19.09
N MET A 108 -8.95 -0.67 17.75
CA MET A 108 -7.72 -0.48 17.00
C MET A 108 -7.96 0.29 15.70
N ALA A 109 -6.92 0.98 15.24
CA ALA A 109 -6.78 1.52 13.88
C ALA A 109 -5.41 1.12 13.32
N HIS A 110 -5.39 0.54 12.10
CA HIS A 110 -4.17 -0.04 11.54
C HIS A 110 -4.16 0.05 9.99
N ASN A 111 -3.02 -0.21 9.36
CA ASN A 111 -2.85 -0.22 7.90
C ASN A 111 -3.30 1.07 7.19
N PRO A 112 -2.79 2.26 7.57
CA PRO A 112 -3.16 3.52 6.93
C PRO A 112 -2.69 3.60 5.48
N THR A 113 -3.52 4.20 4.62
CA THR A 113 -3.13 4.69 3.29
C THR A 113 -3.72 6.07 3.05
N ILE A 114 -2.84 7.06 2.83
CA ILE A 114 -3.21 8.48 2.71
C ILE A 114 -3.35 8.91 1.26
N HIS A 115 -4.44 9.62 0.95
CA HIS A 115 -4.73 10.15 -0.38
C HIS A 115 -5.22 11.60 -0.32
N LYS A 116 -5.01 12.35 -1.40
CA LYS A 116 -5.67 13.63 -1.64
C LYS A 116 -6.79 13.39 -2.65
N ILE A 117 -8.05 13.61 -2.25
CA ILE A 117 -9.23 13.43 -3.11
C ILE A 117 -10.01 14.75 -3.13
N GLY A 118 -9.98 15.43 -4.28
CA GLY A 118 -10.49 16.80 -4.36
C GLY A 118 -9.80 17.72 -3.36
N ASP A 119 -10.57 18.37 -2.50
CA ASP A 119 -10.05 19.30 -1.48
C ASP A 119 -9.75 18.64 -0.14
N GLU A 120 -10.00 17.33 0.00
CA GLU A 120 -9.85 16.60 1.25
C GLU A 120 -8.66 15.66 1.24
N TYR A 121 -8.02 15.53 2.40
CA TYR A 121 -7.16 14.40 2.71
C TYR A 121 -8.04 13.26 3.22
N VAL A 122 -7.86 12.08 2.65
CA VAL A 122 -8.62 10.87 3.00
C VAL A 122 -7.63 9.80 3.43
N LEU A 123 -7.76 9.36 4.66
CA LEU A 123 -6.94 8.31 5.27
C LEU A 123 -7.80 7.05 5.40
N PHE A 124 -7.56 6.05 4.55
CA PHE A 124 -8.21 4.74 4.70
C PHE A 124 -7.42 3.90 5.69
N TYR A 125 -8.12 3.10 6.46
CA TYR A 125 -7.51 2.23 7.46
C TYR A 125 -8.44 1.07 7.81
N ILE A 126 -7.90 0.07 8.51
CA ILE A 126 -8.71 -0.97 9.15
C ILE A 126 -8.92 -0.63 10.62
N GLY A 127 -10.07 -1.01 11.13
CA GLY A 127 -10.40 -0.91 12.55
C GLY A 127 -11.16 -2.15 13.02
N SER A 128 -11.23 -2.32 14.33
CA SER A 128 -12.10 -3.26 15.00
C SER A 128 -12.66 -2.63 16.27
N ASP A 129 -13.79 -3.12 16.72
CA ASP A 129 -14.32 -2.84 18.06
C ASP A 129 -13.93 -3.93 19.07
N PHE A 130 -14.34 -3.80 20.32
CA PHE A 130 -14.01 -4.75 21.38
C PHE A 130 -14.95 -5.97 21.44
N THR A 131 -16.00 -6.02 20.62
CA THR A 131 -17.13 -6.94 20.80
C THR A 131 -17.49 -7.76 19.61
N THR A 132 -17.17 -7.30 18.39
CA THR A 132 -17.54 -8.00 17.16
C THR A 132 -16.45 -9.00 16.76
N TYR A 133 -16.78 -10.28 16.85
CA TYR A 133 -15.86 -11.38 16.54
C TYR A 133 -16.15 -11.98 15.16
N LEU A 134 -15.09 -12.47 14.52
CA LEU A 134 -15.19 -13.15 13.25
C LEU A 134 -15.71 -14.59 13.45
N ASN A 135 -16.86 -14.93 12.85
CA ASN A 135 -17.39 -16.29 12.72
C ASN A 135 -17.21 -17.19 13.96
N ASN A 136 -17.61 -16.71 15.12
CA ASN A 136 -17.48 -17.44 16.41
C ASN A 136 -16.01 -17.73 16.83
N SER A 137 -15.05 -17.06 16.24
CA SER A 137 -13.64 -17.13 16.63
C SER A 137 -13.35 -16.17 17.80
N LYS A 138 -12.13 -16.23 18.34
CA LYS A 138 -11.64 -15.24 19.30
C LYS A 138 -11.01 -14.01 18.61
N ASN A 139 -10.98 -13.98 17.28
CA ASN A 139 -10.43 -12.87 16.52
C ASN A 139 -11.49 -11.79 16.32
N LEU A 140 -11.16 -10.56 16.64
CA LEU A 140 -12.03 -9.41 16.38
C LEU A 140 -12.15 -9.18 14.86
N LEU A 141 -13.36 -8.82 14.45
CA LEU A 141 -13.68 -8.52 13.06
C LEU A 141 -12.98 -7.20 12.65
N ARG A 142 -12.10 -7.27 11.67
CA ARG A 142 -11.48 -6.10 11.06
C ARG A 142 -12.31 -5.62 9.88
N ARG A 143 -12.48 -4.32 9.78
CA ARG A 143 -13.28 -3.67 8.73
C ARG A 143 -12.55 -2.45 8.21
N ILE A 144 -12.77 -2.10 6.95
CA ILE A 144 -12.17 -0.92 6.33
C ILE A 144 -13.11 0.27 6.51
N GLY A 145 -12.54 1.40 6.92
CA GLY A 145 -13.18 2.70 6.94
C GLY A 145 -12.20 3.81 6.59
N PHE A 146 -12.57 5.04 6.86
CA PHE A 146 -11.74 6.20 6.54
C PHE A 146 -11.88 7.33 7.56
N ALA A 147 -10.91 8.24 7.53
CA ALA A 147 -11.02 9.56 8.15
C ALA A 147 -10.69 10.64 7.12
N THR A 148 -11.29 11.82 7.26
CA THR A 148 -11.07 12.96 6.36
C THR A 148 -10.64 14.21 7.12
N ALA A 149 -9.88 15.05 6.43
CA ALA A 149 -9.52 16.38 6.92
C ALA A 149 -9.32 17.37 5.75
N LYS A 150 -9.60 18.64 5.99
CA LYS A 150 -9.29 19.73 5.03
C LYS A 150 -7.80 20.14 5.10
N SER A 151 -7.18 19.97 6.25
CA SER A 151 -5.75 20.16 6.47
C SER A 151 -5.08 18.83 6.79
N ILE A 152 -3.85 18.63 6.32
CA ILE A 152 -3.08 17.41 6.61
C ILE A 152 -2.79 17.21 8.11
N ALA A 153 -2.84 18.29 8.89
CA ALA A 153 -2.73 18.28 10.35
C ALA A 153 -4.10 18.16 11.07
N GLY A 154 -5.17 17.91 10.32
CA GLY A 154 -6.50 17.78 10.88
C GLY A 154 -7.26 19.12 11.04
N PRO A 155 -8.36 19.15 11.83
CA PRO A 155 -8.85 18.01 12.59
C PRO A 155 -9.38 16.88 11.67
N TRP A 156 -9.14 15.63 12.05
CA TRP A 156 -9.58 14.45 11.32
C TRP A 156 -10.97 14.00 11.80
N LYS A 157 -11.87 13.81 10.83
CA LYS A 157 -13.20 13.27 11.07
C LYS A 157 -13.27 11.82 10.58
N ARG A 158 -13.45 10.86 11.49
CA ARG A 158 -13.62 9.43 11.18
C ARG A 158 -15.01 9.15 10.62
N SER A 159 -15.14 8.14 9.77
CA SER A 159 -16.42 7.57 9.39
C SER A 159 -17.11 6.93 10.59
N ASP A 160 -18.42 7.12 10.71
CA ASP A 160 -19.22 6.51 11.80
C ASP A 160 -19.42 5.00 11.52
N GLU A 161 -19.43 4.59 10.25
CA GLU A 161 -19.56 3.22 9.79
C GLU A 161 -18.38 2.82 8.89
N PRO A 162 -18.01 1.52 8.88
CA PRO A 162 -17.05 1.03 7.90
C PRO A 162 -17.62 1.05 6.49
N ILE A 163 -16.78 1.27 5.48
CA ILE A 163 -17.17 1.21 4.05
C ILE A 163 -17.21 -0.22 3.52
N ILE A 164 -16.44 -1.13 4.13
CA ILE A 164 -16.54 -2.59 3.94
C ILE A 164 -16.95 -3.18 5.28
N LYS A 165 -18.17 -3.72 5.34
CA LYS A 165 -18.78 -4.20 6.59
C LYS A 165 -18.41 -5.63 6.97
N THR A 166 -17.92 -6.41 5.99
CA THR A 166 -17.41 -7.77 6.19
C THR A 166 -15.95 -7.73 6.61
N GLU A 167 -15.40 -8.88 7.00
CA GLU A 167 -13.96 -9.00 7.26
C GLU A 167 -13.15 -8.47 6.09
N SER A 168 -12.26 -7.54 6.38
CA SER A 168 -11.43 -6.89 5.37
C SER A 168 -10.15 -6.34 5.97
N ASN A 169 -9.04 -6.55 5.27
CA ASN A 169 -7.71 -6.17 5.70
C ASN A 169 -6.88 -5.64 4.52
N ASN A 170 -5.76 -4.98 4.81
CA ASN A 170 -4.76 -4.52 3.84
C ASN A 170 -5.34 -3.64 2.72
N PRO A 171 -6.06 -2.53 3.04
CA PRO A 171 -6.65 -1.67 2.02
C PRO A 171 -5.59 -1.03 1.14
N ALA A 172 -5.81 -1.08 -0.17
CA ALA A 172 -5.06 -0.31 -1.17
C ALA A 172 -6.05 0.40 -2.09
N VAL A 173 -5.84 1.69 -2.32
CA VAL A 173 -6.78 2.55 -3.01
C VAL A 173 -6.15 3.17 -4.25
N LEU A 174 -6.86 3.10 -5.37
CA LEU A 174 -6.54 3.81 -6.61
C LEU A 174 -7.67 4.77 -6.95
N ILE A 175 -7.31 6.02 -7.17
CA ILE A 175 -8.22 7.04 -7.69
C ILE A 175 -8.03 7.09 -9.20
N ASP A 176 -9.01 6.59 -9.96
CA ASP A 176 -9.00 6.53 -11.43
C ASP A 176 -10.10 7.43 -12.01
N GLY A 177 -9.80 8.69 -12.15
CA GLY A 177 -10.77 9.70 -12.54
C GLY A 177 -11.86 9.89 -11.49
N ARG A 178 -13.11 9.48 -11.79
CA ARG A 178 -14.22 9.49 -10.85
C ARG A 178 -14.36 8.16 -10.08
N LYS A 179 -13.71 7.11 -10.53
CA LYS A 179 -13.79 5.79 -9.91
C LYS A 179 -12.76 5.66 -8.80
N ILE A 180 -13.17 5.05 -7.72
CA ILE A 180 -12.29 4.61 -6.64
C ILE A 180 -12.24 3.09 -6.70
N LYS A 181 -11.04 2.56 -6.87
CA LYS A 181 -10.79 1.12 -6.76
C LYS A 181 -10.20 0.82 -5.40
N LEU A 182 -10.73 -0.18 -4.73
CA LEU A 182 -10.27 -0.65 -3.43
C LEU A 182 -9.90 -2.13 -3.52
N VAL A 183 -8.63 -2.44 -3.32
CA VAL A 183 -8.13 -3.80 -3.16
C VAL A 183 -7.99 -4.09 -1.68
N PHE A 184 -8.43 -5.27 -1.26
CA PHE A 184 -8.31 -5.74 0.11
C PHE A 184 -8.39 -7.27 0.15
N ARG A 185 -8.06 -7.88 1.28
CA ARG A 185 -8.25 -9.32 1.50
C ARG A 185 -9.16 -9.61 2.69
N ASP A 186 -9.71 -10.82 2.73
CA ASP A 186 -10.41 -11.37 3.90
C ASP A 186 -9.46 -12.22 4.77
N GLU A 187 -9.99 -12.82 5.82
CA GLU A 187 -9.25 -13.72 6.73
C GLU A 187 -8.83 -15.04 6.02
N SER A 188 -9.52 -15.44 4.97
CA SER A 188 -9.16 -16.60 4.14
C SER A 188 -8.13 -16.26 3.07
N LEU A 189 -7.54 -15.07 3.13
CA LEU A 189 -6.53 -14.54 2.20
C LEU A 189 -7.04 -14.41 0.75
N ARG A 190 -8.36 -14.44 0.51
CA ARG A 190 -8.93 -14.09 -0.79
C ARG A 190 -8.78 -12.60 -1.03
N VAL A 191 -8.34 -12.25 -2.22
CA VAL A 191 -8.09 -10.85 -2.61
C VAL A 191 -9.26 -10.32 -3.42
N PHE A 192 -9.89 -9.27 -2.92
CA PHE A 192 -11.05 -8.61 -3.52
C PHE A 192 -10.65 -7.33 -4.22
N LEU A 193 -11.34 -7.02 -5.31
CA LEU A 193 -11.39 -5.71 -5.91
C LEU A 193 -12.82 -5.18 -5.82
N ALA A 194 -12.97 -4.00 -5.27
CA ALA A 194 -14.25 -3.28 -5.22
C ALA A 194 -14.13 -1.90 -5.86
N GLU A 195 -15.24 -1.40 -6.42
CA GLU A 195 -15.30 -0.08 -7.05
C GLU A 195 -16.44 0.75 -6.49
N ALA A 196 -16.23 2.06 -6.43
CA ALA A 196 -17.22 3.08 -6.07
C ALA A 196 -17.03 4.35 -6.90
N ASP A 197 -18.07 5.19 -6.98
CA ASP A 197 -18.00 6.52 -7.59
C ASP A 197 -17.60 7.62 -6.60
N ASP A 198 -17.58 7.29 -5.31
CA ASP A 198 -17.17 8.17 -4.22
C ASP A 198 -16.37 7.33 -3.19
N TYR A 199 -15.39 7.93 -2.53
CA TYR A 199 -14.57 7.24 -1.52
C TYR A 199 -15.38 6.79 -0.30
N LYS A 200 -16.55 7.37 -0.07
CA LYS A 200 -17.50 6.95 0.98
C LYS A 200 -18.29 5.70 0.59
N GLY A 201 -18.20 5.28 -0.68
CA GLY A 201 -19.00 4.19 -1.23
C GLY A 201 -20.39 4.63 -1.77
N PRO A 202 -21.34 3.70 -2.00
CA PRO A 202 -21.18 2.28 -1.69
C PRO A 202 -20.19 1.57 -2.63
N TYR A 203 -19.41 0.65 -2.11
CA TYR A 203 -18.48 -0.17 -2.88
C TYR A 203 -19.17 -1.42 -3.41
N LYS A 204 -18.97 -1.72 -4.69
CA LYS A 204 -19.42 -2.94 -5.34
C LYS A 204 -18.22 -3.84 -5.63
N ILE A 205 -18.26 -5.08 -5.17
CA ILE A 205 -17.24 -6.07 -5.53
C ILE A 205 -17.32 -6.35 -7.04
N THR A 206 -16.22 -6.12 -7.74
CA THR A 206 -16.07 -6.36 -9.18
C THR A 206 -15.20 -7.59 -9.46
N ASN A 207 -14.40 -8.02 -8.47
CA ASN A 207 -13.69 -9.29 -8.49
C ASN A 207 -13.57 -9.79 -7.04
N ASP A 208 -14.02 -11.00 -6.77
CA ASP A 208 -14.09 -11.60 -5.43
C ASP A 208 -12.93 -12.55 -5.12
N ASN A 209 -12.03 -12.76 -6.08
CA ASN A 209 -10.76 -13.46 -5.91
C ASN A 209 -9.83 -13.15 -7.09
N LEU A 210 -9.20 -11.98 -7.07
CA LEU A 210 -8.38 -11.51 -8.20
C LEU A 210 -7.08 -12.34 -8.40
N TRP A 211 -6.63 -13.09 -7.38
CA TRP A 211 -5.44 -13.95 -7.45
C TRP A 211 -5.68 -15.29 -6.73
N PRO A 212 -6.31 -16.27 -7.41
CA PRO A 212 -6.65 -17.57 -6.79
C PRO A 212 -5.47 -18.56 -6.69
N GLU A 213 -4.29 -18.23 -7.27
CA GLU A 213 -3.19 -19.17 -7.41
C GLU A 213 -2.39 -19.37 -6.13
N CYS A 214 -2.27 -18.34 -5.31
CA CYS A 214 -1.59 -18.38 -4.01
C CYS A 214 -1.96 -17.17 -3.13
N GLU A 215 -1.45 -17.15 -1.92
CA GLU A 215 -1.73 -16.13 -0.92
C GLU A 215 -0.91 -14.86 -1.18
N LEU A 216 -1.61 -13.74 -1.39
CA LEU A 216 -1.03 -12.40 -1.49
C LEU A 216 -1.51 -11.52 -0.34
N GLU A 217 -0.64 -10.61 0.09
CA GLU A 217 -0.91 -9.69 1.19
C GLU A 217 -0.35 -8.28 0.89
N ASP A 218 -0.74 -7.28 1.67
CA ASP A 218 -0.08 -5.97 1.71
C ASP A 218 0.01 -5.23 0.37
N PHE A 219 -1.14 -4.87 -0.15
CA PHE A 219 -1.28 -4.32 -1.51
C PHE A 219 -0.95 -2.83 -1.58
N TYR A 220 -0.41 -2.42 -2.74
CA TYR A 220 -0.46 -1.06 -3.27
C TYR A 220 -0.89 -1.11 -4.74
N ILE A 221 -1.90 -0.31 -5.12
CA ILE A 221 -2.47 -0.30 -6.47
C ILE A 221 -2.18 1.03 -7.17
N PHE A 222 -1.76 0.99 -8.43
CA PHE A 222 -1.53 2.18 -9.25
C PHE A 222 -1.86 1.91 -10.72
N LYS A 223 -1.93 2.98 -11.54
CA LYS A 223 -2.21 2.90 -12.98
C LYS A 223 -1.02 3.42 -13.77
N LYS A 224 -0.64 2.72 -14.84
CA LYS A 224 0.36 3.15 -15.82
C LYS A 224 0.00 2.57 -17.19
N ASN A 225 0.13 3.39 -18.26
CA ASN A 225 -0.12 2.95 -19.64
C ASN A 225 -1.50 2.29 -19.84
N ASN A 226 -2.55 2.81 -19.20
CA ASN A 226 -3.91 2.22 -19.16
C ASN A 226 -4.00 0.81 -18.56
N GLN A 227 -2.95 0.33 -17.92
CA GLN A 227 -2.95 -0.92 -17.16
C GLN A 227 -3.03 -0.62 -15.67
N THR A 228 -3.66 -1.51 -14.92
CA THR A 228 -3.69 -1.45 -13.46
C THR A 228 -2.64 -2.41 -12.92
N HIS A 229 -1.82 -1.91 -12.01
CA HIS A 229 -0.70 -2.61 -11.40
C HIS A 229 -0.92 -2.74 -9.90
N ILE A 230 -0.51 -3.86 -9.33
CA ILE A 230 -0.47 -4.07 -7.89
C ILE A 230 0.94 -4.52 -7.49
N ILE A 231 1.50 -3.84 -6.49
CA ILE A 231 2.65 -4.34 -5.73
C ILE A 231 2.10 -4.93 -4.45
N CYS A 232 2.54 -6.13 -4.10
CA CYS A 232 2.07 -6.83 -2.91
C CYS A 232 3.16 -7.76 -2.36
N GLU A 233 2.90 -8.34 -1.21
CA GLU A 233 3.71 -9.40 -0.62
C GLU A 233 3.29 -10.77 -1.17
N ASP A 234 4.25 -11.59 -1.58
CA ASP A 234 4.09 -13.01 -1.91
C ASP A 234 4.16 -13.82 -0.61
N ASN A 235 3.04 -13.95 0.08
CA ASN A 235 2.99 -14.46 1.46
C ASN A 235 3.63 -15.85 1.62
N VAL A 236 3.51 -16.71 0.60
CA VAL A 236 3.95 -18.11 0.64
C VAL A 236 4.99 -18.47 -0.44
N GLY A 237 5.47 -17.50 -1.20
CA GLY A 237 6.44 -17.72 -2.28
C GLY A 237 5.83 -18.34 -3.56
N GLY A 238 4.53 -18.29 -3.74
CA GLY A 238 3.84 -18.88 -4.89
C GLY A 238 4.00 -18.11 -6.20
N VAL A 239 4.39 -16.84 -6.13
CA VAL A 239 4.59 -15.97 -7.30
C VAL A 239 6.04 -15.94 -7.75
N CYS A 240 6.98 -15.64 -6.84
CA CYS A 240 8.40 -15.45 -7.17
C CYS A 240 9.33 -16.54 -6.64
N GLY A 241 8.82 -17.53 -5.91
CA GLY A 241 9.61 -18.61 -5.30
C GLY A 241 10.26 -18.24 -3.98
N HIS A 242 9.97 -17.04 -3.45
CA HIS A 242 10.51 -16.56 -2.17
C HIS A 242 9.38 -16.02 -1.30
N GLU A 243 9.26 -16.61 -0.10
CA GLU A 243 8.25 -16.21 0.89
C GLU A 243 8.48 -14.78 1.34
N ARG A 244 7.39 -14.00 1.40
CA ARG A 244 7.32 -12.61 1.87
C ARG A 244 8.14 -11.59 1.08
N TRP A 245 8.56 -11.92 -0.13
CA TRP A 245 9.14 -10.91 -1.01
C TRP A 245 8.07 -10.06 -1.68
N GLY A 246 8.44 -8.83 -2.03
CA GLY A 246 7.58 -7.93 -2.79
C GLY A 246 7.49 -8.31 -4.25
N VAL A 247 6.28 -8.47 -4.75
CA VAL A 247 6.01 -8.88 -6.13
C VAL A 247 5.11 -7.89 -6.86
N HIS A 248 5.15 -7.93 -8.20
CA HIS A 248 4.40 -7.06 -9.08
C HIS A 248 3.50 -7.88 -10.00
N ILE A 249 2.21 -7.60 -9.93
CA ILE A 249 1.19 -8.15 -10.84
C ILE A 249 0.46 -7.02 -11.55
N PHE A 250 -0.16 -7.31 -12.69
CA PHE A 250 -0.90 -6.32 -13.46
C PHE A 250 -2.10 -6.91 -14.19
N SER A 251 -3.03 -6.04 -14.56
CA SER A 251 -4.19 -6.35 -15.40
C SER A 251 -4.39 -5.27 -16.44
N VAL A 252 -4.71 -5.67 -17.68
CA VAL A 252 -4.97 -4.74 -18.79
C VAL A 252 -6.33 -4.05 -18.63
N ASP A 253 -7.36 -4.79 -18.18
CA ASP A 253 -8.71 -4.25 -17.95
C ASP A 253 -8.87 -3.66 -16.53
N GLY A 254 -7.90 -3.93 -15.65
CA GLY A 254 -7.88 -3.46 -14.27
C GLY A 254 -8.94 -4.10 -13.37
N VAL A 255 -9.53 -5.23 -13.79
CA VAL A 255 -10.57 -5.97 -13.05
C VAL A 255 -10.26 -7.46 -13.02
N SER A 256 -9.87 -8.04 -14.15
CA SER A 256 -9.68 -9.48 -14.33
C SER A 256 -8.36 -9.80 -15.03
N ASN A 257 -8.10 -11.10 -15.26
CA ASN A 257 -6.92 -11.56 -16.02
C ASN A 257 -5.59 -11.00 -15.50
N TRP A 258 -5.44 -10.96 -14.19
CA TRP A 258 -4.20 -10.54 -13.53
C TRP A 258 -3.05 -11.49 -13.87
N LYS A 259 -1.87 -10.91 -14.11
CA LYS A 259 -0.65 -11.62 -14.53
C LYS A 259 0.55 -11.12 -13.76
N LYS A 260 1.57 -11.97 -13.65
CA LYS A 260 2.90 -11.55 -13.17
C LYS A 260 3.47 -10.52 -14.12
N TYR A 261 4.03 -9.43 -13.58
CA TYR A 261 4.82 -8.47 -14.35
C TYR A 261 6.23 -9.02 -14.52
N ASP A 262 6.96 -8.57 -15.53
CA ASP A 262 8.36 -8.93 -15.74
C ASP A 262 9.22 -7.66 -15.75
N PRO A 263 10.15 -7.49 -14.78
CA PRO A 263 10.49 -8.41 -13.69
C PRO A 263 9.40 -8.46 -12.59
N VAL A 264 9.19 -9.67 -12.04
CA VAL A 264 8.13 -9.90 -11.02
C VAL A 264 8.54 -9.44 -9.62
N VAL A 265 9.83 -9.52 -9.28
CA VAL A 265 10.34 -9.12 -7.95
C VAL A 265 10.50 -7.61 -7.88
N VAL A 266 9.92 -7.01 -6.86
CA VAL A 266 10.02 -5.58 -6.55
C VAL A 266 11.09 -5.33 -5.48
N TYR A 267 11.07 -6.11 -4.40
CA TYR A 267 12.07 -6.02 -3.33
C TYR A 267 12.21 -7.37 -2.61
N ASN A 268 13.38 -7.58 -2.05
CA ASN A 268 13.68 -8.65 -1.11
C ASN A 268 13.77 -8.10 0.34
N HIS A 269 14.26 -8.91 1.28
CA HIS A 269 14.41 -8.49 2.67
C HIS A 269 15.71 -7.71 2.96
N ASP A 270 16.46 -7.29 1.93
CA ASP A 270 17.70 -6.56 2.11
C ASP A 270 17.49 -5.05 2.05
N ILE A 271 18.11 -4.33 2.98
CA ILE A 271 18.27 -2.87 2.94
C ILE A 271 19.76 -2.57 2.88
N ILE A 272 20.17 -1.85 1.85
CA ILE A 272 21.56 -1.48 1.63
C ILE A 272 21.77 -0.03 2.07
N PHE A 273 22.68 0.18 3.02
CA PHE A 273 23.02 1.50 3.54
C PHE A 273 24.13 2.16 2.71
N GLU A 274 24.26 3.50 2.83
CA GLU A 274 25.27 4.31 2.13
C GLU A 274 26.71 3.85 2.47
N ASP A 275 26.94 3.32 3.66
CA ASP A 275 28.23 2.75 4.08
C ASP A 275 28.52 1.34 3.52
N ASN A 276 27.70 0.86 2.58
CA ASN A 276 27.73 -0.47 1.95
C ASN A 276 27.39 -1.64 2.87
N THR A 277 26.96 -1.40 4.09
CA THR A 277 26.45 -2.48 4.92
C THR A 277 25.07 -2.91 4.46
N VAL A 278 24.75 -4.19 4.64
CA VAL A 278 23.45 -4.78 4.30
C VAL A 278 22.77 -5.23 5.58
N LEU A 279 21.53 -4.82 5.74
CA LEU A 279 20.66 -5.36 6.78
C LEU A 279 19.73 -6.39 6.14
N HIS A 280 19.85 -7.64 6.57
CA HIS A 280 18.92 -8.71 6.24
C HIS A 280 17.76 -8.69 7.23
N CYS A 281 16.62 -8.14 6.79
CA CYS A 281 15.46 -7.97 7.65
C CYS A 281 14.74 -9.30 7.88
N ASN A 282 14.22 -9.50 9.10
CA ASN A 282 13.33 -10.63 9.39
C ASN A 282 11.99 -10.49 8.67
N ARG A 283 11.53 -9.23 8.50
CA ARG A 283 10.36 -8.88 7.71
C ARG A 283 10.59 -7.56 6.98
N ARG A 284 10.08 -7.49 5.75
CA ARG A 284 9.98 -6.26 4.96
C ARG A 284 8.68 -6.33 4.17
N GLU A 285 7.67 -5.61 4.62
CA GLU A 285 6.27 -5.82 4.25
C GLU A 285 5.57 -4.49 3.98
N ARG A 286 4.32 -4.55 3.57
CA ARG A 286 3.42 -3.40 3.39
C ARG A 286 3.99 -2.32 2.46
N PRO A 287 4.25 -2.62 1.18
CA PRO A 287 4.76 -1.63 0.25
C PRO A 287 3.76 -0.52 0.02
N GLN A 288 4.26 0.72 0.05
CA GLN A 288 3.54 1.92 -0.37
C GLN A 288 4.44 2.69 -1.32
N LEU A 289 3.86 3.46 -2.24
CA LEU A 289 4.63 4.28 -3.18
C LEU A 289 4.44 5.76 -2.88
N LEU A 290 5.53 6.51 -2.90
CA LEU A 290 5.48 7.96 -2.90
C LEU A 290 5.47 8.45 -4.35
N ILE A 291 4.39 9.14 -4.71
CA ILE A 291 4.19 9.72 -6.03
C ILE A 291 4.38 11.24 -5.91
N ILE A 292 5.30 11.80 -6.69
CA ILE A 292 5.58 13.23 -6.76
C ILE A 292 5.47 13.67 -8.23
N ASN A 293 4.61 14.65 -8.50
CA ASN A 293 4.40 15.20 -9.86
C ASN A 293 4.10 14.14 -10.94
N GLY A 294 3.32 13.11 -10.57
CA GLY A 294 2.97 12.02 -11.50
C GLY A 294 4.08 10.99 -11.73
N GLU A 295 5.09 10.95 -10.86
CA GLU A 295 6.17 9.98 -10.91
C GLU A 295 6.30 9.23 -9.57
N ILE A 296 6.43 7.90 -9.62
CA ILE A 296 6.81 7.10 -8.46
C ILE A 296 8.29 7.36 -8.20
N THR A 297 8.60 7.87 -7.04
CA THR A 297 9.96 8.26 -6.66
C THR A 297 10.56 7.38 -5.57
N HIS A 298 9.74 6.84 -4.68
CA HIS A 298 10.18 6.04 -3.54
C HIS A 298 9.20 4.89 -3.29
N ILE A 299 9.72 3.80 -2.74
CA ILE A 299 8.93 2.78 -2.07
C ILE A 299 9.07 2.94 -0.56
N ILE A 300 8.02 2.74 0.17
CA ILE A 300 8.01 2.70 1.64
C ILE A 300 7.64 1.27 2.05
N THR A 301 8.41 0.67 2.93
CA THR A 301 8.11 -0.65 3.49
C THR A 301 8.17 -0.60 5.01
N ALA A 302 7.39 -1.44 5.68
CA ALA A 302 7.54 -1.71 7.10
C ALA A 302 8.65 -2.76 7.29
N VAL A 303 9.53 -2.54 8.25
CA VAL A 303 10.71 -3.35 8.48
C VAL A 303 10.75 -3.85 9.92
N TYR A 304 11.16 -5.12 10.09
CA TYR A 304 11.49 -5.73 11.37
C TYR A 304 12.84 -6.42 11.28
N ASP A 305 13.78 -6.06 12.17
CA ASP A 305 15.15 -6.60 12.20
C ASP A 305 15.36 -7.74 13.21
N GLY A 306 14.26 -8.22 13.81
CA GLY A 306 14.30 -9.21 14.89
C GLY A 306 14.13 -8.59 16.28
N LYS A 307 14.24 -7.28 16.41
CA LYS A 307 14.10 -6.51 17.65
C LYS A 307 13.22 -5.27 17.50
N ASP A 308 13.55 -4.43 16.56
CA ASP A 308 12.91 -3.14 16.32
C ASP A 308 12.15 -3.12 15.01
N THR A 309 11.17 -2.23 14.92
CA THR A 309 10.40 -1.99 13.70
C THR A 309 10.41 -0.52 13.34
N TRP A 310 10.35 -0.25 12.03
CA TRP A 310 10.24 1.11 11.50
C TRP A 310 9.64 1.11 10.10
N CYS A 311 9.20 2.26 9.64
CA CYS A 311 8.84 2.48 8.24
C CYS A 311 10.08 2.99 7.50
N GLN A 312 10.49 2.28 6.44
CA GLN A 312 11.68 2.57 5.64
C GLN A 312 11.29 3.04 4.24
N PRO A 313 11.37 4.33 3.95
CA PRO A 313 11.35 4.83 2.58
C PRO A 313 12.69 4.59 1.89
N VAL A 314 12.64 4.17 0.63
CA VAL A 314 13.83 3.96 -0.22
C VAL A 314 13.59 4.63 -1.57
N GLU A 315 14.52 5.46 -2.02
CA GLU A 315 14.45 6.15 -3.30
C GLU A 315 14.73 5.18 -4.46
N LEU A 316 13.99 5.35 -5.57
CA LEU A 316 14.28 4.66 -6.82
C LEU A 316 15.43 5.35 -7.55
N LYS A 317 16.36 4.58 -8.14
CA LYS A 317 17.42 5.13 -9.00
C LYS A 317 16.87 5.87 -10.22
N HIS A 318 15.75 5.39 -10.73
CA HIS A 318 15.02 5.98 -11.86
C HIS A 318 13.55 6.08 -11.49
N THR A 319 12.99 7.27 -11.57
CA THR A 319 11.57 7.49 -11.31
C THR A 319 10.71 6.78 -12.37
N ILE A 320 9.55 6.31 -11.96
CA ILE A 320 8.59 5.64 -12.84
C ILE A 320 7.46 6.63 -13.13
N LYS A 321 7.41 7.16 -14.34
CA LYS A 321 6.33 8.07 -14.75
C LYS A 321 5.02 7.29 -14.84
N ILE A 322 3.97 7.81 -14.19
CA ILE A 322 2.60 7.30 -14.26
C ILE A 322 1.72 8.33 -14.95
N ASN A 323 0.80 7.86 -15.76
CA ASN A 323 -0.11 8.74 -16.54
C ASN A 323 -1.46 8.84 -15.84
#